data_0390fc75a5fcc9a7b51d5b2861d6a6d4
#
_entry.id   0390fc75a5fcc9a7b51d5b2861d6a6d4
#
_cell.length_a   1.000
_cell.length_b   1.000
_cell.length_c   1.000
_cell.angle_alpha   90.00
_cell.angle_beta   90.00
_cell.angle_gamma   90.00
#
_symmetry.space_group_name_H-M   'P 1'
#
loop_
_entity.id
_entity.type
_entity.pdbx_description
1 polymer ?
#
loop_
_entity_poly.entity_id
_entity_poly.type
_entity_poly.pdbx_seq_one_letter_code
_entity_poly.pdbx_strand_id
1 'polypeptide(L)'
;MFDDLKPEWDAERAELRELLSDDEWEAAERTTINAHYTDPTIARQVWRLLDGLGFSGGAVLEPGSGAGTFIGLAPESAQMTGVELDPLTAAICAELYPHATVRAESFADTRLPEGHFDAAIGNVPFSSVTLHDPLHNATRQSMHNHFILKSLRLTRPGG
;
A
#
# COMPACT_ATOMS: atom_id res chain seq x y z
N MET A 1 -7.63 2.63 19.78
CA MET A 1 -7.48 4.07 19.95
C MET A 1 -8.75 4.83 19.57
N PHE A 2 -9.34 4.66 18.38
CA PHE A 2 -10.54 5.36 17.92
C PHE A 2 -11.88 4.75 18.42
N ASP A 3 -11.84 3.78 19.28
CA ASP A 3 -13.03 3.16 19.91
C ASP A 3 -13.27 3.80 21.27
N ASP A 4 -14.31 4.63 21.38
CA ASP A 4 -14.69 5.34 22.62
C ASP A 4 -15.09 4.40 23.77
N LEU A 5 -15.34 3.13 23.47
CA LEU A 5 -15.64 2.12 24.47
C LEU A 5 -14.40 1.54 25.15
N LYS A 6 -13.19 2.00 24.77
CA LYS A 6 -11.89 1.56 25.31
C LYS A 6 -11.22 2.66 26.11
N PRO A 7 -11.54 2.77 27.42
CA PRO A 7 -11.01 3.84 28.28
C PRO A 7 -9.50 3.75 28.49
N GLU A 8 -8.87 2.60 28.26
CA GLU A 8 -7.41 2.43 28.34
C GLU A 8 -6.64 3.29 27.33
N TRP A 9 -7.32 3.88 26.32
CA TRP A 9 -6.74 4.75 25.29
C TRP A 9 -7.17 6.22 25.40
N ASP A 10 -7.83 6.62 26.51
CA ASP A 10 -8.39 7.97 26.64
C ASP A 10 -7.31 9.06 26.63
N ALA A 11 -6.17 8.83 27.27
CA ALA A 11 -5.07 9.79 27.33
C ALA A 11 -4.42 10.01 25.97
N GLU A 12 -4.07 8.91 25.28
CA GLU A 12 -3.47 8.93 23.95
C GLU A 12 -4.46 9.45 22.89
N ARG A 13 -5.75 9.17 23.06
CA ARG A 13 -6.82 9.71 22.21
C ARG A 13 -6.90 11.23 22.34
N ALA A 14 -6.88 11.76 23.58
CA ALA A 14 -6.91 13.20 23.83
C ALA A 14 -5.67 13.89 23.22
N GLU A 15 -4.48 13.34 23.42
CA GLU A 15 -3.25 13.88 22.85
C GLU A 15 -3.29 13.87 21.31
N LEU A 16 -3.71 12.77 20.71
CA LEU A 16 -3.82 12.67 19.25
C LEU A 16 -4.87 13.64 18.70
N ARG A 17 -5.97 13.86 19.43
CA ARG A 17 -7.02 14.81 19.04
C ARG A 17 -6.54 16.27 19.02
N GLU A 18 -5.58 16.64 19.87
CA GLU A 18 -4.95 17.96 19.86
C GLU A 18 -3.98 18.17 18.69
N LEU A 19 -3.41 17.07 18.16
CA LEU A 19 -2.43 17.10 17.08
C LEU A 19 -3.04 17.07 15.69
N LEU A 20 -4.25 16.52 15.53
CA LEU A 20 -4.90 16.32 14.24
C LEU A 20 -6.07 17.29 14.03
N SER A 21 -6.22 17.79 12.81
CA SER A 21 -7.45 18.44 12.35
C SER A 21 -8.62 17.44 12.29
N ASP A 22 -9.85 17.94 12.15
CA ASP A 22 -11.03 17.08 12.04
C ASP A 22 -10.94 16.12 10.84
N ASP A 23 -10.49 16.61 9.68
CA ASP A 23 -10.33 15.80 8.46
C ASP A 23 -9.25 14.70 8.64
N GLU A 24 -8.13 15.05 9.29
CA GLU A 24 -7.06 14.09 9.59
C GLU A 24 -7.50 13.05 10.63
N TRP A 25 -8.28 13.46 11.63
CA TRP A 25 -8.86 12.54 12.60
C TRP A 25 -9.78 11.51 11.93
N GLU A 26 -10.73 11.98 11.10
CA GLU A 26 -11.61 11.09 10.35
C GLU A 26 -10.85 10.15 9.40
N ALA A 27 -9.80 10.64 8.76
CA ALA A 27 -8.93 9.83 7.91
C ALA A 27 -8.21 8.75 8.72
N ALA A 28 -7.61 9.12 9.86
CA ALA A 28 -6.91 8.19 10.76
C ALA A 28 -7.85 7.12 11.34
N GLU A 29 -9.07 7.50 11.73
CA GLU A 29 -10.09 6.57 12.21
C GLU A 29 -10.47 5.55 11.14
N ARG A 30 -10.80 6.01 9.92
CA ARG A 30 -11.12 5.12 8.78
C ARG A 30 -9.98 4.17 8.46
N THR A 31 -8.76 4.67 8.45
CA THR A 31 -7.57 3.89 8.13
C THR A 31 -7.31 2.84 9.19
N THR A 32 -7.42 3.19 10.48
CA THR A 32 -7.17 2.26 11.58
C THR A 32 -8.18 1.10 11.61
N ILE A 33 -9.44 1.36 11.26
CA ILE A 33 -10.49 0.34 11.23
C ILE A 33 -10.31 -0.60 10.02
N ASN A 34 -9.82 -0.09 8.89
CA ASN A 34 -9.78 -0.81 7.62
C ASN A 34 -8.36 -1.26 7.22
N ALA A 35 -7.31 -0.76 7.86
CA ALA A 35 -5.94 -1.11 7.52
C ALA A 35 -5.53 -2.43 8.16
N HIS A 36 -5.19 -3.39 7.32
CA HIS A 36 -4.56 -4.64 7.72
C HIS A 36 -3.05 -4.55 7.47
N TYR A 37 -2.33 -3.99 8.43
CA TYR A 37 -0.87 -3.90 8.34
C TYR A 37 -0.25 -5.29 8.32
N THR A 38 0.66 -5.50 7.38
CA THR A 38 1.38 -6.76 7.26
C THR A 38 2.46 -6.84 8.35
N ASP A 39 2.50 -7.96 9.07
CA ASP A 39 3.58 -8.20 10.04
C ASP A 39 4.95 -8.13 9.34
N PRO A 40 5.91 -7.36 9.87
CA PRO A 40 7.24 -7.23 9.28
C PRO A 40 7.96 -8.56 9.05
N THR A 41 7.66 -9.58 9.85
CA THR A 41 8.24 -10.92 9.67
C THR A 41 7.73 -11.57 8.38
N ILE A 42 6.44 -11.42 8.09
CA ILE A 42 5.82 -11.91 6.84
C ILE A 42 6.41 -11.14 5.66
N ALA A 43 6.46 -9.81 5.73
CA ALA A 43 7.02 -9.00 4.65
C ALA A 43 8.49 -9.37 4.34
N ARG A 44 9.32 -9.65 5.36
CA ARG A 44 10.69 -10.16 5.16
C ARG A 44 10.72 -11.51 4.46
N GLN A 45 9.79 -12.42 4.80
CA GLN A 45 9.73 -13.73 4.14
C GLN A 45 9.31 -13.59 2.66
N VAL A 46 8.40 -12.68 2.35
CA VAL A 46 7.99 -12.42 0.96
C VAL A 46 9.17 -11.83 0.16
N TRP A 47 9.95 -10.91 0.72
CA TRP A 47 11.18 -10.41 0.10
C TRP A 47 12.20 -11.53 -0.14
N ARG A 48 12.41 -12.44 0.83
CA ARG A 48 13.29 -13.61 0.66
C ARG A 48 12.80 -14.56 -0.44
N LEU A 49 11.48 -14.74 -0.53
CA LEU A 49 10.90 -15.54 -1.61
C LEU A 49 11.18 -14.93 -2.97
N LEU A 50 11.01 -13.60 -3.11
CA LEU A 50 11.26 -12.87 -4.34
C LEU A 50 12.74 -12.98 -4.75
N ASP A 51 13.68 -12.83 -3.81
CA ASP A 51 15.12 -13.07 -4.02
C ASP A 51 15.38 -14.50 -4.49
N GLY A 52 14.79 -15.50 -3.83
CA GLY A 52 14.88 -16.92 -4.22
C GLY A 52 14.30 -17.23 -5.60
N LEU A 53 13.40 -16.41 -6.11
CA LEU A 53 12.86 -16.49 -7.47
C LEU A 53 13.73 -15.78 -8.52
N GLY A 54 14.83 -15.15 -8.09
CA GLY A 54 15.83 -14.55 -8.96
C GLY A 54 15.75 -13.02 -9.11
N PHE A 55 14.95 -12.34 -8.26
CA PHE A 55 14.96 -10.88 -8.25
C PHE A 55 16.31 -10.36 -7.78
N SER A 56 16.98 -9.57 -8.62
CA SER A 56 18.31 -9.00 -8.35
C SER A 56 18.32 -7.48 -8.21
N GLY A 57 17.13 -6.87 -8.21
CA GLY A 57 16.96 -5.43 -8.14
C GLY A 57 16.14 -4.87 -9.29
N GLY A 58 15.83 -3.58 -9.23
CA GLY A 58 15.06 -2.86 -10.24
C GLY A 58 13.79 -2.20 -9.69
N ALA A 59 12.87 -1.83 -10.58
CA ALA A 59 11.64 -1.15 -10.23
C ALA A 59 10.62 -2.12 -9.60
N VAL A 60 10.11 -1.79 -8.41
CA VAL A 60 9.14 -2.62 -7.68
C VAL A 60 7.91 -1.82 -7.32
N LEU A 61 6.75 -2.37 -7.61
CA LEU A 61 5.43 -1.79 -7.30
C LEU A 61 4.87 -2.39 -6.01
N GLU A 62 4.41 -1.54 -5.08
CA GLU A 62 3.58 -1.93 -3.94
C GLU A 62 2.20 -1.25 -4.04
N PRO A 63 1.17 -1.92 -4.57
CA PRO A 63 -0.19 -1.39 -4.60
C PRO A 63 -0.88 -1.57 -3.25
N GLY A 64 -1.43 -0.48 -2.70
CA GLY A 64 -1.96 -0.47 -1.34
C GLY A 64 -0.84 -0.51 -0.30
N SER A 65 0.12 0.41 -0.43
CA SER A 65 1.37 0.36 0.35
C SER A 65 1.19 0.63 1.85
N GLY A 66 0.05 1.20 2.24
CA GLY A 66 -0.14 1.63 3.62
C GLY A 66 1.01 2.56 4.06
N ALA A 67 1.48 2.38 5.29
CA ALA A 67 2.63 3.10 5.81
C ALA A 67 3.99 2.55 5.32
N GLY A 68 4.02 1.64 4.33
CA GLY A 68 5.23 1.20 3.65
C GLY A 68 6.00 0.06 4.32
N THR A 69 5.31 -0.94 4.87
CA THR A 69 6.00 -2.08 5.50
C THR A 69 6.93 -2.83 4.54
N PHE A 70 6.49 -3.07 3.30
CA PHE A 70 7.35 -3.71 2.29
C PHE A 70 8.41 -2.74 1.77
N ILE A 71 8.10 -1.45 1.62
CA ILE A 71 9.06 -0.41 1.21
C ILE A 71 10.22 -0.32 2.21
N GLY A 72 9.91 -0.28 3.52
CA GLY A 72 10.92 -0.17 4.57
C GLY A 72 11.79 -1.42 4.76
N LEU A 73 11.39 -2.55 4.20
CA LEU A 73 12.12 -3.81 4.24
C LEU A 73 12.73 -4.19 2.88
N ALA A 74 12.60 -3.30 1.89
CA ALA A 74 13.13 -3.52 0.56
C ALA A 74 14.67 -3.59 0.55
N PRO A 75 15.27 -4.44 -0.28
CA PRO A 75 16.72 -4.40 -0.48
C PRO A 75 17.11 -3.08 -1.18
N GLU A 76 18.35 -2.61 -0.95
CA GLU A 76 18.88 -1.36 -1.55
C GLU A 76 18.82 -1.35 -3.09
N SER A 77 18.83 -2.52 -3.71
CA SER A 77 18.71 -2.68 -5.16
C SER A 77 17.31 -2.44 -5.71
N ALA A 78 16.27 -2.37 -4.84
CA ALA A 78 14.88 -2.15 -5.25
C ALA A 78 14.54 -0.66 -5.29
N GLN A 79 13.98 -0.21 -6.41
CA GLN A 79 13.42 1.14 -6.58
C GLN A 79 11.91 1.07 -6.35
N MET A 80 11.47 1.43 -5.14
CA MET A 80 10.09 1.25 -4.72
C MET A 80 9.17 2.33 -5.23
N THR A 81 8.01 1.91 -5.76
CA THR A 81 6.85 2.76 -6.02
C THR A 81 5.66 2.24 -5.23
N GLY A 82 5.22 3.00 -4.25
CA GLY A 82 4.02 2.73 -3.46
C GLY A 82 2.81 3.50 -4.01
N VAL A 83 1.63 2.89 -3.98
CA VAL A 83 0.36 3.56 -4.25
C VAL A 83 -0.54 3.35 -3.05
N GLU A 84 -0.99 4.44 -2.42
CA GLU A 84 -1.83 4.40 -1.23
C GLU A 84 -3.03 5.33 -1.40
N LEU A 85 -4.22 4.83 -1.08
CA LEU A 85 -5.47 5.58 -1.24
C LEU A 85 -5.63 6.68 -0.19
N ASP A 86 -5.27 6.37 1.06
CA ASP A 86 -5.40 7.32 2.15
C ASP A 86 -4.25 8.34 2.13
N PRO A 87 -4.54 9.65 1.97
CA PRO A 87 -3.50 10.66 1.82
C PRO A 87 -2.63 10.85 3.07
N LEU A 88 -3.18 10.65 4.27
CA LEU A 88 -2.41 10.75 5.51
C LEU A 88 -1.41 9.60 5.60
N THR A 89 -1.85 8.38 5.36
CA THR A 89 -1.00 7.18 5.36
C THR A 89 0.06 7.26 4.27
N ALA A 90 -0.29 7.76 3.09
CA ALA A 90 0.67 7.99 2.00
C ALA A 90 1.74 9.04 2.39
N ALA A 91 1.33 10.13 3.05
CA ALA A 91 2.26 11.15 3.55
C ALA A 91 3.23 10.57 4.60
N ILE A 92 2.72 9.79 5.55
CA ILE A 92 3.54 9.09 6.54
C ILE A 92 4.57 8.17 5.85
N CYS A 93 4.12 7.40 4.86
CA CYS A 93 5.00 6.52 4.08
C CYS A 93 6.10 7.32 3.35
N ALA A 94 5.76 8.43 2.71
CA ALA A 94 6.71 9.28 2.00
C ALA A 94 7.76 9.91 2.92
N GLU A 95 7.35 10.34 4.12
CA GLU A 95 8.27 10.88 5.13
C GLU A 95 9.21 9.82 5.73
N LEU A 96 8.69 8.60 5.96
CA LEU A 96 9.50 7.50 6.47
C LEU A 96 10.51 6.99 5.43
N TYR A 97 10.14 7.04 4.15
CA TYR A 97 10.92 6.43 3.05
C TYR A 97 11.12 7.42 1.89
N PRO A 98 11.90 8.50 2.08
CA PRO A 98 12.07 9.56 1.08
C PRO A 98 12.76 9.11 -0.22
N HIS A 99 13.35 7.91 -0.23
CA HIS A 99 13.94 7.29 -1.43
C HIS A 99 12.91 6.54 -2.29
N ALA A 100 11.70 6.30 -1.77
CA ALA A 100 10.62 5.67 -2.51
C ALA A 100 9.73 6.71 -3.21
N THR A 101 9.11 6.34 -4.31
CA THR A 101 8.06 7.14 -4.93
C THR A 101 6.72 6.72 -4.34
N VAL A 102 6.07 7.59 -3.57
CA VAL A 102 4.75 7.32 -2.99
C VAL A 102 3.69 8.17 -3.69
N ARG A 103 2.62 7.54 -4.15
CA ARG A 103 1.49 8.17 -4.85
C ARG A 103 0.23 8.07 -3.97
N ALA A 104 -0.28 9.25 -3.54
CA ALA A 104 -1.51 9.36 -2.75
C ALA A 104 -2.73 9.37 -3.69
N GLU A 105 -3.14 8.20 -4.18
CA GLU A 105 -4.25 8.07 -5.12
C GLU A 105 -4.84 6.65 -5.14
N SER A 106 -6.04 6.50 -5.68
CA SER A 106 -6.61 5.17 -5.92
C SER A 106 -5.78 4.38 -6.93
N PHE A 107 -5.49 3.12 -6.63
CA PHE A 107 -4.81 2.25 -7.59
C PHE A 107 -5.61 2.08 -8.89
N ALA A 108 -6.94 2.19 -8.86
CA ALA A 108 -7.76 2.18 -10.08
C ALA A 108 -7.48 3.39 -10.98
N ASP A 109 -7.19 4.56 -10.39
CA ASP A 109 -6.93 5.80 -11.12
C ASP A 109 -5.46 5.98 -11.49
N THR A 110 -4.56 5.24 -10.82
CA THR A 110 -3.12 5.30 -11.05
C THR A 110 -2.78 5.01 -12.51
N ARG A 111 -1.97 5.87 -13.11
CA ARG A 111 -1.43 5.69 -14.47
C ARG A 111 0.07 5.44 -14.39
N LEU A 112 0.45 4.20 -14.64
CA LEU A 112 1.83 3.70 -14.66
C LEU A 112 2.07 2.96 -15.99
N PRO A 113 3.28 2.95 -16.51
CA PRO A 113 3.59 2.24 -17.77
C PRO A 113 3.39 0.73 -17.62
N GLU A 114 2.74 0.10 -18.58
CA GLU A 114 2.67 -1.37 -18.66
C GLU A 114 4.06 -1.97 -18.90
N GLY A 115 4.30 -3.14 -18.31
CA GLY A 115 5.57 -3.86 -18.49
C GLY A 115 6.80 -3.12 -17.94
N HIS A 116 6.61 -2.21 -16.97
CA HIS A 116 7.69 -1.39 -16.44
C HIS A 116 8.39 -2.01 -15.22
N PHE A 117 7.62 -2.60 -14.32
CA PHE A 117 8.15 -3.09 -13.05
C PHE A 117 8.82 -4.45 -13.20
N ASP A 118 9.93 -4.63 -12.48
CA ASP A 118 10.62 -5.91 -12.36
C ASP A 118 9.89 -6.87 -11.41
N ALA A 119 9.12 -6.31 -10.46
CA ALA A 119 8.26 -7.08 -9.57
C ALA A 119 7.09 -6.23 -9.05
N ALA A 120 6.03 -6.89 -8.59
CA ALA A 120 5.00 -6.30 -7.75
C ALA A 120 4.89 -7.11 -6.45
N ILE A 121 4.87 -6.43 -5.33
CA ILE A 121 4.88 -7.03 -3.98
C ILE A 121 3.89 -6.27 -3.09
N GLY A 122 3.24 -6.94 -2.15
CA GLY A 122 2.36 -6.28 -1.19
C GLY A 122 1.28 -7.19 -0.65
N ASN A 123 0.49 -6.62 0.26
CA ASN A 123 -0.73 -7.22 0.77
C ASN A 123 -1.92 -6.43 0.21
N VAL A 124 -2.53 -6.92 -0.87
CA VAL A 124 -3.63 -6.21 -1.54
C VAL A 124 -4.91 -6.22 -0.70
N PRO A 125 -5.75 -5.16 -0.77
CA PRO A 125 -6.99 -5.11 -0.01
C PRO A 125 -7.98 -6.17 -0.47
N PHE A 126 -8.66 -6.79 0.49
CA PHE A 126 -9.68 -7.81 0.25
C PHE A 126 -11.08 -7.18 0.33
N SER A 127 -11.76 -7.10 -0.80
CA SER A 127 -13.14 -6.61 -0.85
C SER A 127 -13.87 -7.15 -2.09
N SER A 128 -15.20 -7.36 -1.94
CA SER A 128 -16.09 -7.67 -3.06
C SER A 128 -16.43 -6.45 -3.93
N VAL A 129 -16.05 -5.25 -3.49
CA VAL A 129 -16.28 -4.01 -4.25
C VAL A 129 -15.54 -4.09 -5.59
N THR A 130 -16.21 -3.62 -6.64
CA THR A 130 -15.64 -3.49 -7.99
C THR A 130 -15.17 -2.06 -8.21
N LEU A 131 -13.88 -1.88 -8.46
CA LEU A 131 -13.31 -0.59 -8.80
C LEU A 131 -13.53 -0.26 -10.29
N HIS A 132 -13.78 1.01 -10.58
CA HIS A 132 -13.90 1.49 -11.95
C HIS A 132 -12.51 1.76 -12.53
N ASP A 133 -12.01 0.87 -13.36
CA ASP A 133 -10.79 1.05 -14.15
C ASP A 133 -11.05 0.45 -15.55
N PRO A 134 -11.47 1.27 -16.52
CA PRO A 134 -11.82 0.79 -17.86
C PRO A 134 -10.65 0.11 -18.57
N LEU A 135 -9.42 0.46 -18.24
CA LEU A 135 -8.22 -0.07 -18.89
C LEU A 135 -7.83 -1.44 -18.32
N HIS A 136 -7.85 -1.60 -17.00
CA HIS A 136 -7.35 -2.81 -16.32
C HIS A 136 -8.44 -3.64 -15.64
N ASN A 137 -9.69 -3.13 -15.58
CA ASN A 137 -10.83 -3.84 -14.98
C ASN A 137 -12.08 -3.83 -15.85
N ALA A 138 -11.92 -3.96 -17.18
CA ALA A 138 -13.03 -4.01 -18.11
C ALA A 138 -14.01 -5.17 -17.82
N THR A 139 -13.54 -6.26 -17.22
CA THR A 139 -14.34 -7.43 -16.81
C THR A 139 -14.99 -7.28 -15.44
N ARG A 140 -14.85 -6.11 -14.78
CA ARG A 140 -15.47 -5.79 -13.49
C ARG A 140 -15.17 -6.79 -12.38
N GLN A 141 -13.92 -7.19 -12.26
CA GLN A 141 -13.42 -8.03 -11.18
C GLN A 141 -13.54 -7.35 -9.81
N SER A 142 -13.60 -8.15 -8.75
CA SER A 142 -13.50 -7.67 -7.37
C SER A 142 -12.19 -6.93 -7.13
N MET A 143 -12.14 -6.12 -6.07
CA MET A 143 -10.98 -5.26 -5.77
C MET A 143 -9.67 -6.04 -5.76
N HIS A 144 -9.57 -7.14 -5.00
CA HIS A 144 -8.33 -7.92 -4.91
C HIS A 144 -7.91 -8.50 -6.27
N ASN A 145 -8.85 -9.01 -7.08
CA ASN A 145 -8.55 -9.50 -8.42
C ASN A 145 -8.07 -8.39 -9.34
N HIS A 146 -8.70 -7.21 -9.28
CA HIS A 146 -8.26 -6.04 -10.03
C HIS A 146 -6.82 -5.64 -9.68
N PHE A 147 -6.49 -5.58 -8.38
CA PHE A 147 -5.13 -5.27 -7.93
C PHE A 147 -4.11 -6.26 -8.50
N ILE A 148 -4.39 -7.57 -8.43
CA ILE A 148 -3.52 -8.61 -8.99
C ILE A 148 -3.38 -8.45 -10.50
N LEU A 149 -4.49 -8.35 -11.24
CA LEU A 149 -4.46 -8.28 -12.70
C LEU A 149 -3.75 -7.02 -13.21
N LYS A 150 -4.00 -5.87 -12.56
CA LYS A 150 -3.33 -4.61 -12.91
C LYS A 150 -1.83 -4.69 -12.60
N SER A 151 -1.44 -5.23 -11.44
CA SER A 151 -0.03 -5.44 -11.09
C SER A 151 0.68 -6.32 -12.11
N LEU A 152 0.06 -7.42 -12.54
CA LEU A 152 0.62 -8.29 -13.60
C LEU A 152 0.80 -7.55 -14.93
N ARG A 153 -0.13 -6.66 -15.30
CA ARG A 153 0.00 -5.83 -16.52
C ARG A 153 1.13 -4.81 -16.43
N LEU A 154 1.34 -4.26 -15.24
CA LEU A 154 2.40 -3.28 -14.99
C LEU A 154 3.77 -3.94 -14.84
N THR A 155 3.83 -5.24 -14.51
CA THR A 155 5.06 -6.02 -14.42
C THR A 155 5.49 -6.50 -15.81
N ARG A 156 6.80 -6.41 -16.11
CA ARG A 156 7.38 -6.87 -17.38
C ARG A 156 7.33 -8.38 -17.51
N PRO A 157 7.38 -8.93 -18.73
CA PRO A 157 7.56 -10.37 -18.95
C PRO A 157 8.83 -10.89 -18.26
N GLY A 158 8.67 -11.90 -17.41
CA GLY A 158 9.76 -12.49 -16.64
C GLY A 158 10.10 -11.73 -15.34
N GLY A 159 9.26 -10.74 -14.98
CA GLY A 159 9.28 -10.11 -13.66
C GLY A 159 8.36 -10.82 -12.68
#